data_e2dc006f62e92c7d08233d67893ae276
#
_entry.id   e2dc006f62e92c7d08233d67893ae276
#
_cell.length_a   1.000
_cell.length_b   1.000
_cell.length_c   1.000
_cell.angle_alpha   90.00
_cell.angle_beta   90.00
_cell.angle_gamma   90.00
#
_symmetry.space_group_name_H-M   'P 1'
#
loop_
_entity.id
_entity.type
_entity.pdbx_description
1 polymer ?
#
loop_
_entity_poly.entity_id
_entity_poly.type
_entity_poly.pdbx_seq_one_letter_code
_entity_poly.pdbx_strand_id
1 'polypeptide(L)'
;MRTGIANVVWNIAGSFVYAFASMVNQEEMLRKILPAIYLVERLPRNISMHAAGVVLSGDCLNEVVPLTKGPNQNVLTQYSKNYIESVGLLKMDFLGLKNLTVISDILKNIEKYEGVHLNLNTIPLNDEKTFKMLSNGDTLGVFQLESPGMKNLFRKLKPSSIEDIGAANALYRPGPMSQIPHYIARKFHQEKVEYPHDDLKDILKSTYGIIIYQEQLMQVAQKIAGFSLAKADILRQATSKKTLGLMESMKEEFISGALKKGYEKNQAEYIFGLIEKFADYGFNKAHAIAYGLIGYQLAYLKANYPLSFYGAILSNEQNSDVHKMEYIAEAKKYQIRILPPSINYSEHYFKQVEGDLRFSLLAIKNVGQAG
;
A
#
# COMPACT_ATOMS: atom_id res chain seq x y z
N MET A 1 9.54 -28.02 20.70
CA MET A 1 8.73 -26.80 20.78
C MET A 1 8.31 -26.35 19.38
N ARG A 2 7.27 -26.97 18.80
CA ARG A 2 6.76 -26.70 17.44
C ARG A 2 5.26 -26.98 17.38
N THR A 3 4.45 -26.35 18.23
CA THR A 3 3.02 -26.67 18.28
C THR A 3 2.05 -25.49 18.31
N GLY A 4 2.51 -24.23 18.17
CA GLY A 4 1.63 -23.05 18.28
C GLY A 4 1.17 -22.42 16.97
N ILE A 5 1.82 -22.65 15.83
CA ILE A 5 1.47 -22.05 14.53
C ILE A 5 0.64 -23.03 13.68
N ALA A 6 0.57 -24.30 14.07
CA ALA A 6 -0.08 -25.36 13.32
C ALA A 6 -1.60 -25.22 13.20
N ASN A 7 -2.32 -24.65 14.16
CA ASN A 7 -3.77 -24.86 14.24
C ASN A 7 -4.66 -23.90 13.46
N VAL A 8 -4.18 -22.77 12.95
CA VAL A 8 -5.01 -21.86 12.11
C VAL A 8 -4.62 -21.96 10.64
N VAL A 9 -3.38 -22.26 10.33
CA VAL A 9 -2.92 -22.58 8.97
C VAL A 9 -3.36 -23.99 8.54
N TRP A 10 -3.66 -24.87 9.50
CA TRP A 10 -4.00 -26.29 9.27
C TRP A 10 -5.37 -26.53 8.59
N ASN A 11 -6.32 -25.62 8.67
CA ASN A 11 -7.62 -25.87 8.03
C ASN A 11 -7.69 -25.47 6.55
N ILE A 12 -6.81 -24.62 6.05
CA ILE A 12 -6.69 -24.32 4.61
C ILE A 12 -5.43 -24.97 4.02
N ALA A 13 -4.32 -24.99 4.75
CA ALA A 13 -3.11 -25.68 4.34
C ALA A 13 -3.20 -27.20 4.52
N GLY A 14 -4.04 -27.72 5.40
CA GLY A 14 -4.21 -29.16 5.63
C GLY A 14 -4.63 -29.91 4.37
N SER A 15 -5.56 -29.36 3.59
CA SER A 15 -5.95 -29.97 2.32
C SER A 15 -4.88 -29.87 1.24
N PHE A 16 -4.11 -28.76 1.20
CA PHE A 16 -2.99 -28.60 0.27
C PHE A 16 -1.79 -29.47 0.66
N VAL A 17 -1.47 -29.57 1.94
CA VAL A 17 -0.36 -30.41 2.43
C VAL A 17 -0.70 -31.88 2.25
N TYR A 18 -1.96 -32.29 2.48
CA TYR A 18 -2.42 -33.65 2.19
C TYR A 18 -2.43 -33.99 0.70
N ALA A 19 -2.92 -33.07 -0.13
CA ALA A 19 -2.88 -33.24 -1.59
C ALA A 19 -1.45 -33.29 -2.12
N PHE A 20 -0.57 -32.42 -1.64
CA PHE A 20 0.85 -32.42 -2.01
C PHE A 20 1.57 -33.69 -1.51
N ALA A 21 1.34 -34.10 -0.27
CA ALA A 21 1.89 -35.34 0.26
C ALA A 21 1.38 -36.58 -0.46
N SER A 22 0.11 -36.60 -0.87
CA SER A 22 -0.49 -37.64 -1.70
C SER A 22 0.14 -37.69 -3.10
N MET A 23 0.32 -36.55 -3.77
CA MET A 23 1.00 -36.48 -5.06
C MET A 23 2.45 -36.94 -4.98
N VAL A 24 3.21 -36.50 -3.95
CA VAL A 24 4.58 -36.92 -3.73
C VAL A 24 4.67 -38.43 -3.45
N ASN A 25 3.67 -39.00 -2.76
CA ASN A 25 3.63 -40.44 -2.50
C ASN A 25 3.22 -41.28 -3.71
N GLN A 26 2.54 -40.73 -4.68
CA GLN A 26 2.10 -41.42 -5.89
C GLN A 26 3.14 -41.37 -7.02
N GLU A 27 4.03 -40.35 -7.03
CA GLU A 27 5.02 -40.20 -8.10
C GLU A 27 6.46 -40.48 -7.60
N GLU A 28 7.05 -41.54 -8.07
CA GLU A 28 8.43 -41.98 -7.74
C GLU A 28 9.46 -40.89 -8.03
N MET A 29 9.28 -40.12 -9.10
CA MET A 29 10.16 -39.01 -9.48
C MET A 29 10.15 -37.89 -8.42
N LEU A 30 8.97 -37.52 -7.91
CA LEU A 30 8.86 -36.50 -6.88
C LEU A 30 9.51 -36.91 -5.55
N ARG A 31 9.43 -38.21 -5.20
CA ARG A 31 10.12 -38.74 -3.99
C ARG A 31 11.66 -38.65 -4.14
N LYS A 32 12.19 -38.86 -5.32
CA LYS A 32 13.64 -38.77 -5.55
C LYS A 32 14.16 -37.34 -5.55
N ILE A 33 13.34 -36.37 -5.99
CA ILE A 33 13.72 -34.95 -6.10
C ILE A 33 13.53 -34.21 -4.77
N LEU A 34 12.54 -34.60 -3.94
CA LEU A 34 12.19 -33.91 -2.71
C LEU A 34 13.37 -33.69 -1.75
N PRO A 35 14.25 -34.66 -1.48
CA PRO A 35 15.44 -34.43 -0.64
C PRO A 35 16.38 -33.38 -1.22
N ALA A 36 16.56 -33.32 -2.54
CA ALA A 36 17.38 -32.32 -3.20
C ALA A 36 16.73 -30.92 -3.09
N ILE A 37 15.40 -30.83 -3.19
CA ILE A 37 14.66 -29.58 -2.97
C ILE A 37 14.90 -29.06 -1.56
N TYR A 38 14.82 -29.91 -0.52
CA TYR A 38 15.08 -29.52 0.86
C TYR A 38 16.52 -29.06 1.10
N LEU A 39 17.49 -29.61 0.39
CA LEU A 39 18.90 -29.20 0.49
C LEU A 39 19.12 -27.79 -0.09
N VAL A 40 18.42 -27.44 -1.18
CA VAL A 40 18.60 -26.15 -1.88
C VAL A 40 17.62 -25.06 -1.46
N GLU A 41 16.53 -25.39 -0.76
CA GLU A 41 15.44 -24.47 -0.42
C GLU A 41 15.91 -23.24 0.37
N ARG A 42 16.97 -23.39 1.18
CA ARG A 42 17.50 -22.30 2.02
C ARG A 42 18.81 -21.72 1.53
N LEU A 43 19.32 -22.17 0.39
CA LEU A 43 20.55 -21.65 -0.17
C LEU A 43 20.28 -20.30 -0.87
N PRO A 44 21.16 -19.31 -0.68
CA PRO A 44 21.10 -18.06 -1.44
C PRO A 44 21.20 -18.36 -2.93
N ARG A 45 20.17 -17.99 -3.69
CA ARG A 45 20.11 -18.26 -5.14
C ARG A 45 20.70 -17.13 -5.96
N ASN A 46 20.42 -15.90 -5.56
CA ASN A 46 20.77 -14.70 -6.32
C ASN A 46 21.34 -13.63 -5.39
N ILE A 47 22.29 -12.87 -5.91
CA ILE A 47 22.73 -11.61 -5.34
C ILE A 47 22.03 -10.52 -6.14
N SER A 48 21.32 -9.61 -5.46
CA SER A 48 20.64 -8.48 -6.09
C SER A 48 20.97 -7.19 -5.36
N MET A 49 21.01 -6.10 -6.11
CA MET A 49 21.14 -4.77 -5.57
C MET A 49 19.76 -4.27 -5.11
N HIS A 50 19.69 -3.66 -3.93
CA HIS A 50 18.48 -2.95 -3.50
C HIS A 50 18.26 -1.74 -4.41
N ALA A 51 17.04 -1.60 -4.95
CA ALA A 51 16.74 -0.58 -5.96
C ALA A 51 16.90 0.87 -5.45
N ALA A 52 16.72 1.08 -4.13
CA ALA A 52 16.65 2.41 -3.52
C ALA A 52 17.47 2.56 -2.23
N GLY A 53 18.03 1.48 -1.70
CA GLY A 53 18.77 1.50 -0.43
C GLY A 53 20.19 2.00 -0.62
N VAL A 54 20.55 3.04 0.14
CA VAL A 54 21.91 3.57 0.25
C VAL A 54 22.40 3.38 1.68
N VAL A 55 23.61 2.84 1.82
CA VAL A 55 24.24 2.65 3.13
C VAL A 55 25.15 3.82 3.42
N LEU A 56 25.01 4.41 4.60
CA LEU A 56 25.81 5.51 5.10
C LEU A 56 26.69 5.02 6.26
N SER A 57 27.94 5.48 6.27
CA SER A 57 28.92 5.23 7.31
C SER A 57 29.60 6.54 7.70
N GLY A 58 29.99 6.67 8.97
CA GLY A 58 30.87 7.74 9.44
C GLY A 58 32.35 7.49 9.06
N ASP A 59 32.71 6.21 8.88
CA ASP A 59 34.04 5.74 8.53
C ASP A 59 34.06 5.14 7.13
N CYS A 60 35.23 4.77 6.66
CA CYS A 60 35.40 4.16 5.35
C CYS A 60 34.70 2.79 5.33
N LEU A 61 33.74 2.58 4.41
CA LEU A 61 32.87 1.40 4.38
C LEU A 61 33.64 0.06 4.35
N ASN A 62 34.79 0.01 3.70
CA ASN A 62 35.63 -1.21 3.62
C ASN A 62 36.28 -1.58 4.96
N GLU A 63 36.34 -0.68 5.93
CA GLU A 63 36.81 -0.94 7.29
C GLU A 63 35.70 -1.51 8.18
N VAL A 64 34.44 -1.30 7.81
CA VAL A 64 33.28 -1.72 8.59
C VAL A 64 32.67 -3.03 8.04
N VAL A 65 32.55 -3.15 6.72
CA VAL A 65 31.92 -4.31 6.06
C VAL A 65 32.65 -4.71 4.78
N PRO A 66 32.67 -5.99 4.40
CA PRO A 66 33.19 -6.42 3.12
C PRO A 66 32.33 -5.87 1.98
N LEU A 67 33.02 -5.41 0.94
CA LEU A 67 32.39 -4.78 -0.23
C LEU A 67 32.55 -5.69 -1.47
N THR A 68 31.62 -5.51 -2.43
CA THR A 68 31.66 -6.14 -3.73
C THR A 68 31.21 -5.17 -4.83
N LYS A 69 31.55 -5.50 -6.09
CA LYS A 69 31.03 -4.78 -7.25
C LYS A 69 29.68 -5.34 -7.65
N GLY A 70 28.71 -4.46 -7.75
CA GLY A 70 27.37 -4.75 -8.27
C GLY A 70 27.22 -4.40 -9.74
N PRO A 71 26.00 -4.49 -10.28
CA PRO A 71 25.67 -4.02 -11.63
C PRO A 71 26.10 -2.55 -11.81
N ASN A 72 26.52 -2.19 -13.01
CA ASN A 72 27.01 -0.84 -13.34
C ASN A 72 28.21 -0.35 -12.50
N GLN A 73 29.01 -1.27 -11.99
CA GLN A 73 30.19 -1.00 -11.16
C GLN A 73 29.88 -0.31 -9.81
N ASN A 74 28.62 -0.27 -9.38
CA ASN A 74 28.26 0.24 -8.06
C ASN A 74 28.90 -0.60 -6.96
N VAL A 75 29.31 0.06 -5.88
CA VAL A 75 29.82 -0.62 -4.68
C VAL A 75 28.67 -1.09 -3.82
N LEU A 76 28.66 -2.35 -3.46
CA LEU A 76 27.64 -2.98 -2.61
C LEU A 76 28.28 -3.57 -1.36
N THR A 77 27.52 -3.53 -0.24
CA THR A 77 27.88 -4.32 0.94
C THR A 77 27.60 -5.79 0.69
N GLN A 78 28.47 -6.70 1.13
CA GLN A 78 28.21 -8.14 1.07
C GLN A 78 27.24 -8.59 2.17
N TYR A 79 27.07 -7.82 3.24
CA TYR A 79 26.06 -8.09 4.27
C TYR A 79 24.67 -7.78 3.75
N SER A 80 23.73 -8.68 4.07
CA SER A 80 22.32 -8.45 3.73
C SER A 80 21.74 -7.29 4.53
N LYS A 81 20.66 -6.71 4.01
CA LYS A 81 19.96 -5.57 4.62
C LYS A 81 19.63 -5.74 6.11
N ASN A 82 19.42 -6.99 6.57
CA ASN A 82 19.01 -7.28 7.94
C ASN A 82 20.14 -7.10 8.97
N TYR A 83 21.39 -7.07 8.52
CA TYR A 83 22.57 -6.96 9.38
C TYR A 83 23.24 -5.59 9.33
N ILE A 84 22.81 -4.70 8.44
CA ILE A 84 23.44 -3.38 8.23
C ILE A 84 23.40 -2.53 9.50
N GLU A 85 22.25 -2.46 10.16
CA GLU A 85 22.09 -1.68 11.39
C GLU A 85 22.87 -2.31 12.58
N SER A 86 22.98 -3.63 12.65
CA SER A 86 23.67 -4.34 13.73
C SER A 86 25.19 -4.14 13.69
N VAL A 87 25.76 -3.73 12.57
CA VAL A 87 27.18 -3.38 12.42
C VAL A 87 27.41 -1.86 12.47
N GLY A 88 26.42 -1.09 12.93
CA GLY A 88 26.55 0.36 13.15
C GLY A 88 26.38 1.22 11.91
N LEU A 89 25.91 0.68 10.79
CA LEU A 89 25.67 1.42 9.57
C LEU A 89 24.22 1.91 9.50
N LEU A 90 23.99 3.05 8.86
CA LEU A 90 22.67 3.59 8.58
C LEU A 90 22.25 3.24 7.16
N LYS A 91 21.09 2.64 6.99
CA LYS A 91 20.46 2.40 5.68
C LYS A 91 19.38 3.45 5.43
N MET A 92 19.51 4.17 4.33
CA MET A 92 18.47 5.10 3.84
C MET A 92 17.89 4.58 2.53
N ASP A 93 16.58 4.62 2.41
CA ASP A 93 15.86 4.22 1.20
C ASP A 93 15.36 5.45 0.45
N PHE A 94 15.90 5.68 -0.76
CA PHE A 94 15.50 6.77 -1.64
C PHE A 94 14.56 6.21 -2.74
N LEU A 95 13.29 6.11 -2.42
CA LEU A 95 12.28 5.61 -3.36
C LEU A 95 11.67 6.76 -4.16
N GLY A 96 11.89 6.75 -5.46
CA GLY A 96 11.15 7.60 -6.39
C GLY A 96 9.73 7.07 -6.60
N LEU A 97 8.76 7.98 -6.70
CA LEU A 97 7.39 7.65 -7.03
C LEU A 97 7.04 8.22 -8.42
N LYS A 98 6.96 7.35 -9.44
CA LYS A 98 6.62 7.72 -10.83
C LYS A 98 5.36 8.61 -10.91
N ASN A 99 4.38 8.35 -10.04
CA ASN A 99 3.14 9.11 -10.02
C ASN A 99 3.33 10.60 -9.67
N LEU A 100 4.38 10.98 -8.93
CA LEU A 100 4.67 12.39 -8.68
C LEU A 100 5.17 13.10 -9.96
N THR A 101 5.92 12.40 -10.81
CA THR A 101 6.29 12.89 -12.12
C THR A 101 5.06 13.08 -13.01
N VAL A 102 4.16 12.09 -13.02
CA VAL A 102 2.89 12.18 -13.77
C VAL A 102 2.06 13.36 -13.28
N ILE A 103 1.92 13.56 -11.97
CA ILE A 103 1.23 14.73 -11.39
C ILE A 103 1.87 16.04 -11.87
N SER A 104 3.21 16.14 -11.81
CA SER A 104 3.94 17.33 -12.28
C SER A 104 3.67 17.61 -13.76
N ASP A 105 3.63 16.58 -14.58
CA ASP A 105 3.38 16.74 -16.01
C ASP A 105 1.92 17.10 -16.31
N ILE A 106 0.96 16.57 -15.52
CA ILE A 106 -0.45 17.00 -15.61
C ILE A 106 -0.57 18.49 -15.29
N LEU A 107 0.07 18.95 -14.21
CA LEU A 107 0.03 20.36 -13.79
C LEU A 107 0.62 21.28 -14.86
N LYS A 108 1.76 20.89 -15.46
CA LYS A 108 2.36 21.62 -16.59
C LYS A 108 1.42 21.67 -17.80
N ASN A 109 0.73 20.58 -18.10
CA ASN A 109 -0.25 20.55 -19.19
C ASN A 109 -1.44 21.49 -18.91
N ILE A 110 -1.96 21.49 -17.68
CA ILE A 110 -3.05 22.39 -17.26
C ILE A 110 -2.60 23.86 -17.43
N GLU A 111 -1.41 24.21 -16.93
CA GLU A 111 -0.88 25.55 -17.08
C GLU A 111 -0.67 25.95 -18.56
N LYS A 112 -0.07 25.05 -19.34
CA LYS A 112 0.24 25.29 -20.76
C LYS A 112 -1.00 25.44 -21.64
N TYR A 113 -2.02 24.59 -21.43
CA TYR A 113 -3.15 24.49 -22.37
C TYR A 113 -4.44 25.12 -21.84
N GLU A 114 -4.61 25.23 -20.53
CA GLU A 114 -5.81 25.77 -19.89
C GLU A 114 -5.54 27.13 -19.20
N GLY A 115 -4.26 27.54 -19.11
CA GLY A 115 -3.86 28.81 -18.48
C GLY A 115 -4.10 28.88 -16.98
N VAL A 116 -4.30 27.72 -16.32
CA VAL A 116 -4.60 27.62 -14.90
C VAL A 116 -3.36 27.20 -14.12
N HIS A 117 -2.91 28.02 -13.20
CA HIS A 117 -1.86 27.64 -12.24
C HIS A 117 -2.49 26.94 -11.02
N LEU A 118 -2.52 25.60 -11.04
CA LEU A 118 -3.15 24.80 -10.00
C LEU A 118 -2.18 24.42 -8.89
N ASN A 119 -2.51 24.78 -7.65
CA ASN A 119 -1.78 24.34 -6.47
C ASN A 119 -2.52 23.19 -5.76
N LEU A 120 -1.91 22.01 -5.72
CA LEU A 120 -2.50 20.80 -5.12
C LEU A 120 -2.73 20.91 -3.61
N ASN A 121 -2.05 21.84 -2.92
CA ASN A 121 -2.27 22.06 -1.49
C ASN A 121 -3.57 22.83 -1.20
N THR A 122 -4.17 23.44 -2.23
CA THR A 122 -5.38 24.28 -2.09
C THR A 122 -6.59 23.70 -2.81
N ILE A 123 -6.49 22.52 -3.45
CA ILE A 123 -7.65 21.85 -4.03
C ILE A 123 -8.65 21.45 -2.95
N PRO A 124 -9.96 21.50 -3.21
CA PRO A 124 -10.97 21.06 -2.27
C PRO A 124 -10.86 19.55 -2.02
N LEU A 125 -10.82 19.14 -0.74
CA LEU A 125 -10.77 17.73 -0.34
C LEU A 125 -12.16 17.06 -0.28
N ASN A 126 -13.21 17.77 -0.72
CA ASN A 126 -14.60 17.34 -0.75
C ASN A 126 -15.23 17.51 -2.14
N ASP A 127 -14.41 17.48 -3.22
CA ASP A 127 -14.92 17.66 -4.58
C ASP A 127 -15.87 16.54 -5.00
N GLU A 128 -17.13 16.88 -5.23
CA GLU A 128 -18.19 15.90 -5.55
C GLU A 128 -17.91 15.13 -6.84
N LYS A 129 -17.36 15.81 -7.85
CA LYS A 129 -17.03 15.20 -9.14
C LYS A 129 -15.98 14.11 -8.99
N THR A 130 -14.96 14.38 -8.17
CA THR A 130 -13.90 13.42 -7.82
C THR A 130 -14.46 12.21 -7.08
N PHE A 131 -15.25 12.41 -6.02
CA PHE A 131 -15.82 11.31 -5.25
C PHE A 131 -16.85 10.51 -6.05
N LYS A 132 -17.61 11.14 -6.94
CA LYS A 132 -18.50 10.43 -7.87
C LYS A 132 -17.72 9.52 -8.82
N MET A 133 -16.62 10.01 -9.41
CA MET A 133 -15.73 9.22 -10.25
C MET A 133 -15.13 8.03 -9.48
N LEU A 134 -14.61 8.28 -8.26
CA LEU A 134 -14.08 7.24 -7.38
C LEU A 134 -15.15 6.18 -7.06
N SER A 135 -16.38 6.60 -6.75
CA SER A 135 -17.51 5.72 -6.42
C SER A 135 -17.96 4.86 -7.60
N ASN A 136 -17.73 5.30 -8.83
CA ASN A 136 -17.96 4.50 -10.04
C ASN A 136 -16.84 3.47 -10.29
N GLY A 137 -15.71 3.59 -9.58
CA GLY A 137 -14.51 2.79 -9.83
C GLY A 137 -13.77 3.17 -11.11
N ASP A 138 -13.92 4.41 -11.60
CA ASP A 138 -13.24 4.93 -12.78
C ASP A 138 -11.83 5.40 -12.42
N THR A 139 -11.05 4.47 -11.84
CA THR A 139 -9.77 4.77 -11.17
C THR A 139 -8.54 4.28 -11.96
N LEU A 140 -8.65 4.00 -13.24
CA LEU A 140 -7.50 3.67 -14.09
C LEU A 140 -6.52 4.84 -14.10
N GLY A 141 -5.23 4.57 -13.88
CA GLY A 141 -4.17 5.58 -13.75
C GLY A 141 -4.18 6.36 -12.43
N VAL A 142 -5.08 6.03 -11.49
CA VAL A 142 -5.09 6.64 -10.17
C VAL A 142 -4.28 5.79 -9.20
N PHE A 143 -3.24 6.38 -8.65
CA PHE A 143 -2.28 5.72 -7.78
C PHE A 143 -2.94 4.86 -6.69
N GLN A 144 -2.53 3.60 -6.59
CA GLN A 144 -3.03 2.56 -5.67
C GLN A 144 -4.51 2.18 -5.82
N LEU A 145 -5.29 2.85 -6.65
CA LEU A 145 -6.74 2.66 -6.74
C LEU A 145 -7.20 1.93 -8.02
N GLU A 146 -6.27 1.58 -8.92
CA GLU A 146 -6.57 1.10 -10.27
C GLU A 146 -6.75 -0.43 -10.40
N SER A 147 -6.38 -1.22 -9.37
CA SER A 147 -6.55 -2.68 -9.44
C SER A 147 -8.04 -3.07 -9.52
N PRO A 148 -8.39 -4.19 -10.19
CA PRO A 148 -9.78 -4.63 -10.32
C PRO A 148 -10.50 -4.78 -8.97
N GLY A 149 -9.79 -5.29 -7.95
CA GLY A 149 -10.34 -5.44 -6.61
C GLY A 149 -10.56 -4.11 -5.91
N MET A 150 -9.65 -3.14 -6.06
CA MET A 150 -9.81 -1.78 -5.53
C MET A 150 -10.97 -1.06 -6.21
N LYS A 151 -11.09 -1.15 -7.54
CA LYS A 151 -12.26 -0.62 -8.28
C LYS A 151 -13.58 -1.17 -7.75
N ASN A 152 -13.64 -2.48 -7.49
CA ASN A 152 -14.83 -3.11 -6.92
C ASN A 152 -15.10 -2.65 -5.47
N LEU A 153 -14.04 -2.51 -4.66
CA LEU A 153 -14.17 -1.97 -3.31
C LEU A 153 -14.74 -0.55 -3.34
N PHE A 154 -14.22 0.34 -4.18
CA PHE A 154 -14.67 1.73 -4.27
C PHE A 154 -16.13 1.86 -4.71
N ARG A 155 -16.60 0.99 -5.63
CA ARG A 155 -18.02 0.93 -6.01
C ARG A 155 -18.95 0.59 -4.83
N LYS A 156 -18.49 -0.25 -3.90
CA LYS A 156 -19.24 -0.63 -2.71
C LYS A 156 -19.11 0.38 -1.58
N LEU A 157 -17.89 0.86 -1.35
CA LEU A 157 -17.55 1.82 -0.29
C LEU A 157 -18.14 3.21 -0.54
N LYS A 158 -18.24 3.62 -1.82
CA LYS A 158 -18.65 4.98 -2.22
C LYS A 158 -17.96 6.04 -1.36
N PRO A 159 -16.64 6.20 -1.50
CA PRO A 159 -15.87 7.10 -0.63
C PRO A 159 -16.41 8.52 -0.71
N SER A 160 -16.39 9.23 0.41
CA SER A 160 -16.86 10.60 0.55
C SER A 160 -15.83 11.49 1.27
N SER A 161 -14.73 10.91 1.70
CA SER A 161 -13.64 11.60 2.40
C SER A 161 -12.27 10.98 2.12
N ILE A 162 -11.21 11.70 2.49
CA ILE A 162 -9.84 11.17 2.43
C ILE A 162 -9.67 10.00 3.42
N GLU A 163 -10.37 10.04 4.54
CA GLU A 163 -10.38 8.98 5.55
C GLU A 163 -10.89 7.67 4.95
N ASP A 164 -11.91 7.70 4.11
CA ASP A 164 -12.42 6.51 3.42
C ASP A 164 -11.38 5.93 2.46
N ILE A 165 -10.66 6.78 1.74
CA ILE A 165 -9.57 6.36 0.85
C ILE A 165 -8.44 5.72 1.66
N GLY A 166 -8.04 6.37 2.77
CA GLY A 166 -7.04 5.85 3.70
C GLY A 166 -7.45 4.51 4.31
N ALA A 167 -8.70 4.38 4.74
CA ALA A 167 -9.26 3.13 5.27
C ALA A 167 -9.28 2.03 4.20
N ALA A 168 -9.66 2.34 2.97
CA ALA A 168 -9.61 1.38 1.85
C ALA A 168 -8.18 0.86 1.62
N ASN A 169 -7.18 1.76 1.58
CA ASN A 169 -5.77 1.41 1.44
C ASN A 169 -5.26 0.53 2.61
N ALA A 170 -5.73 0.79 3.83
CA ALA A 170 -5.36 0.03 5.01
C ALA A 170 -6.03 -1.34 5.07
N LEU A 171 -7.28 -1.45 4.66
CA LEU A 171 -8.10 -2.67 4.74
C LEU A 171 -7.92 -3.60 3.55
N TYR A 172 -7.61 -3.08 2.35
CA TYR A 172 -7.50 -3.91 1.13
C TYR A 172 -6.15 -4.64 1.07
N ARG A 173 -5.94 -5.56 2.02
CA ARG A 173 -4.76 -6.41 2.15
C ARG A 173 -5.14 -7.76 2.76
N PRO A 174 -4.37 -8.83 2.52
CA PRO A 174 -4.58 -10.11 3.22
C PRO A 174 -4.60 -9.88 4.73
N GLY A 175 -5.60 -10.44 5.42
CA GLY A 175 -5.87 -10.27 6.84
C GLY A 175 -7.01 -9.29 7.11
N PRO A 176 -6.82 -7.96 7.03
CA PRO A 176 -7.87 -7.00 7.39
C PRO A 176 -9.02 -6.93 6.38
N MET A 177 -8.87 -7.51 5.19
CA MET A 177 -9.89 -7.53 4.14
C MET A 177 -11.24 -8.11 4.61
N SER A 178 -11.23 -9.02 5.59
CA SER A 178 -12.44 -9.56 6.21
C SER A 178 -13.29 -8.51 6.94
N GLN A 179 -12.69 -7.37 7.32
CA GLN A 179 -13.40 -6.27 7.99
C GLN A 179 -14.10 -5.32 7.02
N ILE A 180 -13.81 -5.39 5.72
CA ILE A 180 -14.39 -4.50 4.70
C ILE A 180 -15.92 -4.55 4.68
N PRO A 181 -16.59 -5.72 4.71
CA PRO A 181 -18.05 -5.77 4.74
C PRO A 181 -18.65 -5.03 5.95
N HIS A 182 -18.08 -5.22 7.14
CA HIS A 182 -18.53 -4.54 8.36
C HIS A 182 -18.28 -3.03 8.28
N TYR A 183 -17.12 -2.59 7.80
CA TYR A 183 -16.83 -1.18 7.59
C TYR A 183 -17.87 -0.51 6.68
N ILE A 184 -18.17 -1.14 5.54
CA ILE A 184 -19.16 -0.63 4.59
C ILE A 184 -20.58 -0.64 5.19
N ALA A 185 -20.99 -1.74 5.80
CA ALA A 185 -22.34 -1.87 6.40
C ALA A 185 -22.56 -0.81 7.49
N ARG A 186 -21.56 -0.56 8.34
CA ARG A 186 -21.60 0.45 9.40
C ARG A 186 -21.59 1.87 8.84
N LYS A 187 -20.80 2.14 7.81
CA LYS A 187 -20.79 3.42 7.10
C LYS A 187 -22.18 3.78 6.57
N PHE A 188 -22.90 2.81 6.01
CA PHE A 188 -24.24 3.02 5.44
C PHE A 188 -25.39 2.72 6.42
N HIS A 189 -25.09 2.63 7.73
CA HIS A 189 -26.09 2.34 8.78
C HIS A 189 -26.89 1.04 8.59
N GLN A 190 -26.35 0.08 7.82
CA GLN A 190 -26.91 -1.26 7.64
C GLN A 190 -26.51 -2.20 8.79
N GLU A 191 -25.46 -1.89 9.51
CA GLU A 191 -25.01 -2.54 10.73
C GLU A 191 -24.80 -1.49 11.81
N LYS A 192 -25.24 -1.79 13.05
CA LYS A 192 -25.02 -0.89 14.19
C LYS A 192 -23.51 -0.79 14.49
N VAL A 193 -23.04 0.44 14.66
CA VAL A 193 -21.64 0.64 15.08
C VAL A 193 -21.53 0.23 16.55
N GLU A 194 -20.73 -0.79 16.81
CA GLU A 194 -20.41 -1.25 18.15
C GLU A 194 -19.00 -0.82 18.53
N TYR A 195 -18.87 -0.28 19.72
CA TYR A 195 -17.58 0.08 20.31
C TYR A 195 -17.25 -0.92 21.41
N PRO A 196 -15.99 -1.40 21.50
CA PRO A 196 -15.58 -2.32 22.58
C PRO A 196 -15.83 -1.76 23.99
N HIS A 197 -15.81 -0.45 24.13
CA HIS A 197 -16.18 0.33 25.32
C HIS A 197 -16.55 1.76 24.91
N ASP A 198 -17.41 2.43 25.67
CA ASP A 198 -17.83 3.81 25.36
C ASP A 198 -16.65 4.79 25.36
N ASP A 199 -15.68 4.61 26.23
CA ASP A 199 -14.44 5.41 26.29
C ASP A 199 -13.58 5.32 25.01
N LEU A 200 -13.81 4.33 24.16
CA LEU A 200 -13.11 4.15 22.89
C LEU A 200 -13.82 4.78 21.70
N LYS A 201 -15.02 5.33 21.92
CA LYS A 201 -15.84 5.90 20.86
C LYS A 201 -15.10 7.01 20.09
N ASP A 202 -14.44 7.93 20.79
CA ASP A 202 -13.72 9.02 20.14
C ASP A 202 -12.50 8.54 19.33
N ILE A 203 -11.87 7.45 19.75
CA ILE A 203 -10.73 6.84 19.06
C ILE A 203 -11.18 6.10 17.80
N LEU A 204 -12.32 5.41 17.87
CA LEU A 204 -12.76 4.47 16.85
C LEU A 204 -13.91 5.00 15.97
N LYS A 205 -14.47 6.18 16.24
CA LYS A 205 -15.61 6.73 15.48
C LYS A 205 -15.30 6.91 13.98
N SER A 206 -14.08 7.34 13.65
CA SER A 206 -13.65 7.55 12.26
C SER A 206 -13.50 6.25 11.46
N THR A 207 -13.48 5.11 12.16
CA THR A 207 -13.35 3.77 11.57
C THR A 207 -14.52 2.86 11.94
N TYR A 208 -15.65 3.45 12.34
CA TYR A 208 -16.90 2.75 12.66
C TYR A 208 -16.72 1.60 13.67
N GLY A 209 -15.92 1.86 14.72
CA GLY A 209 -15.67 0.88 15.80
C GLY A 209 -14.59 -0.18 15.48
N ILE A 210 -13.99 -0.13 14.31
CA ILE A 210 -12.96 -1.10 13.88
C ILE A 210 -11.57 -0.52 14.16
N ILE A 211 -10.68 -1.31 14.76
CA ILE A 211 -9.27 -0.93 14.91
C ILE A 211 -8.59 -1.23 13.56
N ILE A 212 -8.15 -0.20 12.85
CA ILE A 212 -7.50 -0.28 11.54
C ILE A 212 -6.05 0.19 11.63
N TYR A 213 -5.78 1.18 12.48
CA TYR A 213 -4.50 1.88 12.53
C TYR A 213 -3.70 1.56 13.79
N GLN A 214 -2.39 1.50 13.63
CA GLN A 214 -1.44 1.31 14.73
C GLN A 214 -1.59 2.41 15.80
N GLU A 215 -1.87 3.62 15.38
CA GLU A 215 -2.11 4.77 16.26
C GLU A 215 -3.37 4.56 17.12
N GLN A 216 -4.42 3.95 16.56
CA GLN A 216 -5.61 3.60 17.35
C GLN A 216 -5.30 2.54 18.41
N LEU A 217 -4.50 1.53 18.08
CA LEU A 217 -4.04 0.53 19.06
C LEU A 217 -3.32 1.21 20.23
N MET A 218 -2.38 2.13 19.94
CA MET A 218 -1.65 2.86 20.97
C MET A 218 -2.60 3.70 21.82
N GLN A 219 -3.52 4.42 21.21
CA GLN A 219 -4.53 5.23 21.92
C GLN A 219 -5.46 4.37 22.81
N VAL A 220 -5.87 3.18 22.33
CA VAL A 220 -6.64 2.21 23.11
C VAL A 220 -5.86 1.77 24.35
N ALA A 221 -4.57 1.43 24.19
CA ALA A 221 -3.72 1.01 25.32
C ALA A 221 -3.52 2.14 26.34
N GLN A 222 -3.35 3.37 25.89
CA GLN A 222 -3.25 4.53 26.78
C GLN A 222 -4.58 4.79 27.51
N LYS A 223 -5.70 4.74 26.79
CA LYS A 223 -7.02 5.04 27.37
C LYS A 223 -7.47 4.00 28.38
N ILE A 224 -7.39 2.73 28.03
CA ILE A 224 -7.89 1.61 28.86
C ILE A 224 -6.90 1.23 29.96
N ALA A 225 -5.63 0.96 29.59
CA ALA A 225 -4.63 0.45 30.53
C ALA A 225 -3.76 1.53 31.18
N GLY A 226 -3.90 2.79 30.76
CA GLY A 226 -3.07 3.89 31.30
C GLY A 226 -1.61 3.80 30.87
N PHE A 227 -1.32 3.15 29.76
CA PHE A 227 0.05 3.08 29.24
C PHE A 227 0.58 4.46 28.88
N SER A 228 1.87 4.70 29.16
CA SER A 228 2.56 5.84 28.58
C SER A 228 2.68 5.67 27.06
N LEU A 229 2.96 6.74 26.34
CA LEU A 229 3.18 6.67 24.88
C LEU A 229 4.29 5.70 24.52
N ALA A 230 5.41 5.73 25.26
CA ALA A 230 6.54 4.80 25.05
C ALA A 230 6.11 3.33 25.26
N LYS A 231 5.32 3.05 26.30
CA LYS A 231 4.82 1.69 26.55
C LYS A 231 3.82 1.22 25.50
N ALA A 232 2.95 2.10 25.06
CA ALA A 232 2.03 1.81 23.96
C ALA A 232 2.77 1.53 22.64
N ASP A 233 3.90 2.21 22.39
CA ASP A 233 4.75 1.92 21.24
C ASP A 233 5.46 0.56 21.35
N ILE A 234 5.91 0.17 22.54
CA ILE A 234 6.45 -1.18 22.79
C ILE A 234 5.39 -2.24 22.46
N LEU A 235 4.14 -2.04 22.90
CA LEU A 235 3.03 -2.94 22.55
C LEU A 235 2.83 -3.01 21.03
N ARG A 236 2.81 -1.85 20.33
CA ARG A 236 2.72 -1.79 18.87
C ARG A 236 3.87 -2.56 18.19
N GLN A 237 5.10 -2.43 18.70
CA GLN A 237 6.26 -3.18 18.17
C GLN A 237 6.14 -4.68 18.43
N ALA A 238 5.67 -5.08 19.64
CA ALA A 238 5.44 -6.46 19.98
C ALA A 238 4.40 -7.12 19.06
N THR A 239 3.31 -6.42 18.74
CA THR A 239 2.31 -6.88 17.79
C THR A 239 2.90 -7.06 16.39
N SER A 240 3.71 -6.10 15.92
CA SER A 240 4.30 -6.15 14.56
C SER A 240 5.38 -7.22 14.39
N LYS A 241 6.17 -7.51 15.46
CA LYS A 241 7.27 -8.48 15.43
C LYS A 241 6.86 -9.88 15.89
N LYS A 242 5.62 -10.07 16.34
CA LYS A 242 5.07 -11.35 16.88
C LYS A 242 5.95 -11.99 17.95
N THR A 243 6.48 -11.17 18.84
CA THR A 243 7.34 -11.65 19.93
C THR A 243 6.46 -12.21 21.06
N LEU A 244 6.21 -13.52 21.07
CA LEU A 244 5.24 -14.18 21.95
C LEU A 244 5.42 -13.83 23.43
N GLY A 245 6.62 -13.97 23.98
CA GLY A 245 6.85 -13.69 25.41
C GLY A 245 6.63 -12.22 25.79
N LEU A 246 6.92 -11.29 24.89
CA LEU A 246 6.65 -9.87 25.11
C LEU A 246 5.14 -9.58 25.06
N MET A 247 4.40 -10.23 24.16
CA MET A 247 2.95 -10.07 24.08
C MET A 247 2.23 -10.57 25.34
N GLU A 248 2.67 -11.69 25.93
CA GLU A 248 2.13 -12.21 27.18
C GLU A 248 2.37 -11.23 28.34
N SER A 249 3.60 -10.73 28.49
CA SER A 249 3.92 -9.72 29.50
C SER A 249 3.09 -8.44 29.31
N MET A 250 2.95 -7.96 28.07
CA MET A 250 2.14 -6.78 27.76
C MET A 250 0.65 -6.99 28.07
N LYS A 251 0.13 -8.21 27.90
CA LYS A 251 -1.24 -8.58 28.24
C LYS A 251 -1.50 -8.48 29.74
N GLU A 252 -0.63 -9.06 30.56
CA GLU A 252 -0.74 -9.00 32.01
C GLU A 252 -0.72 -7.55 32.51
N GLU A 253 0.22 -6.76 31.97
CA GLU A 253 0.34 -5.36 32.34
C GLU A 253 -0.85 -4.52 31.85
N PHE A 254 -1.40 -4.81 30.66
CA PHE A 254 -2.59 -4.15 30.14
C PHE A 254 -3.80 -4.42 31.02
N ILE A 255 -4.04 -5.68 31.39
CA ILE A 255 -5.15 -6.07 32.28
C ILE A 255 -4.99 -5.43 33.64
N SER A 256 -3.78 -5.50 34.23
CA SER A 256 -3.50 -4.86 35.52
C SER A 256 -3.74 -3.34 35.50
N GLY A 257 -3.31 -2.67 34.43
CA GLY A 257 -3.54 -1.25 34.23
C GLY A 257 -5.02 -0.89 34.09
N ALA A 258 -5.77 -1.68 33.33
CA ALA A 258 -7.20 -1.52 33.13
C ALA A 258 -7.97 -1.69 34.47
N LEU A 259 -7.66 -2.70 35.24
CA LEU A 259 -8.27 -2.93 36.56
C LEU A 259 -8.02 -1.74 37.53
N LYS A 260 -6.80 -1.17 37.53
CA LYS A 260 -6.47 0.01 38.34
C LYS A 260 -7.29 1.25 37.94
N LYS A 261 -7.74 1.31 36.67
CA LYS A 261 -8.60 2.38 36.15
C LYS A 261 -10.11 2.11 36.31
N GLY A 262 -10.47 0.97 36.92
CA GLY A 262 -11.85 0.61 37.22
C GLY A 262 -12.58 -0.18 36.13
N TYR A 263 -11.90 -0.64 35.10
CA TYR A 263 -12.48 -1.54 34.09
C TYR A 263 -12.58 -2.97 34.62
N GLU A 264 -13.61 -3.71 34.20
CA GLU A 264 -13.78 -5.10 34.56
C GLU A 264 -12.74 -5.98 33.83
N LYS A 265 -12.32 -7.08 34.50
CA LYS A 265 -11.32 -8.01 33.94
C LYS A 265 -11.73 -8.59 32.58
N ASN A 266 -12.97 -9.08 32.47
CA ASN A 266 -13.48 -9.66 31.23
C ASN A 266 -13.46 -8.66 30.07
N GLN A 267 -13.75 -7.40 30.37
CA GLN A 267 -13.72 -6.32 29.39
C GLN A 267 -12.29 -5.99 28.94
N ALA A 268 -11.35 -5.93 29.88
CA ALA A 268 -9.95 -5.71 29.57
C ALA A 268 -9.37 -6.86 28.73
N GLU A 269 -9.69 -8.11 29.06
CA GLU A 269 -9.32 -9.30 28.28
C GLU A 269 -9.92 -9.29 26.87
N TYR A 270 -11.19 -8.90 26.72
CA TYR A 270 -11.84 -8.77 25.43
C TYR A 270 -11.15 -7.71 24.55
N ILE A 271 -10.88 -6.52 25.10
CA ILE A 271 -10.21 -5.44 24.37
C ILE A 271 -8.79 -5.85 23.97
N PHE A 272 -8.05 -6.50 24.87
CA PHE A 272 -6.72 -7.00 24.53
C PHE A 272 -6.76 -8.08 23.44
N GLY A 273 -7.77 -8.95 23.45
CA GLY A 273 -8.00 -9.92 22.38
C GLY A 273 -8.25 -9.29 21.01
N LEU A 274 -8.87 -8.08 20.96
CA LEU A 274 -8.96 -7.31 19.72
C LEU A 274 -7.58 -6.78 19.27
N ILE A 275 -6.73 -6.36 20.22
CA ILE A 275 -5.35 -5.94 19.95
C ILE A 275 -4.52 -7.11 19.41
N GLU A 276 -4.66 -8.30 20.00
CA GLU A 276 -3.99 -9.53 19.52
C GLU A 276 -4.39 -9.87 18.09
N LYS A 277 -5.68 -9.81 17.76
CA LYS A 277 -6.17 -10.02 16.39
C LYS A 277 -5.64 -8.98 15.40
N PHE A 278 -5.53 -7.74 15.86
CA PHE A 278 -4.99 -6.63 15.07
C PHE A 278 -3.48 -6.77 14.81
N ALA A 279 -2.75 -7.54 15.63
CA ALA A 279 -1.31 -7.74 15.51
C ALA A 279 -0.85 -8.21 14.12
N ASP A 280 -1.73 -8.91 13.40
CA ASP A 280 -1.42 -9.47 12.08
C ASP A 280 -1.51 -8.44 10.94
N TYR A 281 -2.15 -7.27 11.13
CA TYR A 281 -2.51 -6.40 10.02
C TYR A 281 -2.56 -4.89 10.30
N GLY A 282 -2.11 -4.45 11.46
CA GLY A 282 -2.10 -3.02 11.79
C GLY A 282 -1.38 -2.15 10.76
N PHE A 283 -2.01 -1.03 10.35
CA PHE A 283 -1.47 -0.12 9.36
C PHE A 283 -1.11 1.23 9.97
N ASN A 284 -0.05 1.87 9.49
CA ASN A 284 0.29 3.24 9.89
C ASN A 284 -0.72 4.23 9.29
N LYS A 285 -1.39 5.01 10.13
CA LYS A 285 -2.41 5.99 9.71
C LYS A 285 -1.82 7.10 8.86
N ALA A 286 -0.66 7.63 9.26
CA ALA A 286 -0.01 8.72 8.53
C ALA A 286 0.34 8.28 7.10
N HIS A 287 0.85 7.05 6.94
CA HIS A 287 1.10 6.48 5.62
C HIS A 287 -0.19 6.30 4.81
N ALA A 288 -1.25 5.74 5.40
CA ALA A 288 -2.52 5.52 4.72
C ALA A 288 -3.12 6.83 4.17
N ILE A 289 -3.10 7.89 5.00
CA ILE A 289 -3.64 9.20 4.64
C ILE A 289 -2.76 9.92 3.63
N ALA A 290 -1.42 9.91 3.80
CA ALA A 290 -0.50 10.55 2.86
C ALA A 290 -0.61 9.94 1.45
N TYR A 291 -0.63 8.62 1.34
CA TYR A 291 -0.79 7.94 0.06
C TYR A 291 -2.23 8.03 -0.48
N GLY A 292 -3.22 8.05 0.41
CA GLY A 292 -4.60 8.34 0.05
C GLY A 292 -4.76 9.74 -0.56
N LEU A 293 -4.04 10.72 -0.03
CA LEU A 293 -4.04 12.09 -0.57
C LEU A 293 -3.44 12.16 -1.97
N ILE A 294 -2.33 11.45 -2.23
CA ILE A 294 -1.76 11.37 -3.59
C ILE A 294 -2.75 10.72 -4.56
N GLY A 295 -3.43 9.65 -4.13
CA GLY A 295 -4.50 9.02 -4.91
C GLY A 295 -5.65 9.98 -5.19
N TYR A 296 -6.09 10.74 -4.18
CA TYR A 296 -7.13 11.76 -4.33
C TYR A 296 -6.71 12.89 -5.27
N GLN A 297 -5.49 13.39 -5.16
CA GLN A 297 -4.97 14.43 -6.05
C GLN A 297 -4.98 13.97 -7.51
N LEU A 298 -4.53 12.75 -7.80
CA LEU A 298 -4.64 12.17 -9.14
C LEU A 298 -6.09 11.99 -9.60
N ALA A 299 -6.97 11.55 -8.71
CA ALA A 299 -8.39 11.43 -9.01
C ALA A 299 -9.04 12.79 -9.29
N TYR A 300 -8.68 13.83 -8.53
CA TYR A 300 -9.12 15.20 -8.76
C TYR A 300 -8.67 15.72 -10.15
N LEU A 301 -7.40 15.52 -10.46
CA LEU A 301 -6.85 15.91 -11.78
C LEU A 301 -7.55 15.16 -12.91
N LYS A 302 -7.79 13.86 -12.75
CA LYS A 302 -8.52 13.06 -13.75
C LYS A 302 -9.97 13.51 -13.92
N ALA A 303 -10.68 13.79 -12.82
CA ALA A 303 -12.08 14.17 -12.86
C ALA A 303 -12.27 15.57 -13.43
N ASN A 304 -11.40 16.53 -13.08
CA ASN A 304 -11.58 17.93 -13.41
C ASN A 304 -10.80 18.37 -14.66
N TYR A 305 -9.67 17.72 -14.97
CA TYR A 305 -8.78 18.03 -16.09
C TYR A 305 -8.44 16.78 -16.91
N PRO A 306 -9.44 16.04 -17.44
CA PRO A 306 -9.22 14.74 -18.06
C PRO A 306 -8.29 14.81 -19.27
N LEU A 307 -8.35 15.88 -20.08
CA LEU A 307 -7.50 16.02 -21.26
C LEU A 307 -6.02 16.13 -20.87
N SER A 308 -5.70 16.96 -19.89
CA SER A 308 -4.35 17.12 -19.33
C SER A 308 -3.87 15.84 -18.63
N PHE A 309 -4.76 15.15 -17.92
CA PHE A 309 -4.48 13.86 -17.28
C PHE A 309 -4.10 12.77 -18.30
N TYR A 310 -4.94 12.53 -19.31
CA TYR A 310 -4.65 11.48 -20.31
C TYR A 310 -3.44 11.84 -21.18
N GLY A 311 -3.22 13.12 -21.48
CA GLY A 311 -2.03 13.58 -22.19
C GLY A 311 -0.73 13.23 -21.44
N ALA A 312 -0.69 13.48 -20.15
CA ALA A 312 0.48 13.17 -19.32
C ALA A 312 0.66 11.65 -19.11
N ILE A 313 -0.40 10.92 -18.78
CA ILE A 313 -0.32 9.47 -18.55
C ILE A 313 0.14 8.74 -19.81
N LEU A 314 -0.47 9.00 -20.95
CA LEU A 314 -0.09 8.39 -22.23
C LEU A 314 1.35 8.72 -22.62
N SER A 315 1.83 9.92 -22.28
CA SER A 315 3.22 10.33 -22.50
C SER A 315 4.21 9.58 -21.61
N ASN A 316 3.81 9.22 -20.39
CA ASN A 316 4.64 8.50 -19.43
C ASN A 316 4.59 6.97 -19.60
N GLU A 317 3.56 6.41 -20.29
CA GLU A 317 3.37 4.97 -20.54
C GLU A 317 3.80 4.53 -21.95
N GLN A 318 4.83 5.16 -22.51
CA GLN A 318 5.28 4.88 -23.90
C GLN A 318 5.76 3.45 -24.11
N ASN A 319 6.26 2.78 -23.07
CA ASN A 319 6.87 1.45 -23.15
C ASN A 319 5.88 0.27 -22.96
N SER A 320 4.60 0.51 -22.65
CA SER A 320 3.58 -0.52 -22.44
C SER A 320 2.41 -0.37 -23.40
N ASP A 321 2.40 -1.18 -24.45
CA ASP A 321 1.30 -1.14 -25.43
C ASP A 321 -0.05 -1.53 -24.82
N VAL A 322 -0.08 -2.46 -23.87
CA VAL A 322 -1.31 -2.92 -23.22
C VAL A 322 -1.94 -1.79 -22.40
N HIS A 323 -1.19 -1.17 -21.50
CA HIS A 323 -1.67 -0.06 -20.68
C HIS A 323 -2.05 1.16 -21.53
N LYS A 324 -1.28 1.45 -22.59
CA LYS A 324 -1.58 2.52 -23.51
C LYS A 324 -2.96 2.34 -24.16
N MET A 325 -3.29 1.12 -24.60
CA MET A 325 -4.60 0.82 -25.19
C MET A 325 -5.75 0.95 -24.20
N GLU A 326 -5.53 0.57 -22.94
CA GLU A 326 -6.52 0.75 -21.87
C GLU A 326 -6.80 2.24 -21.62
N TYR A 327 -5.76 3.08 -21.53
CA TYR A 327 -5.91 4.53 -21.36
C TYR A 327 -6.59 5.19 -22.56
N ILE A 328 -6.26 4.78 -23.78
CA ILE A 328 -6.91 5.27 -25.01
C ILE A 328 -8.40 4.89 -25.01
N ALA A 329 -8.72 3.66 -24.62
CA ALA A 329 -10.11 3.20 -24.55
C ALA A 329 -10.91 3.96 -23.48
N GLU A 330 -10.29 4.28 -22.35
CA GLU A 330 -10.93 5.06 -21.29
C GLU A 330 -11.06 6.54 -21.65
N ALA A 331 -10.06 7.16 -22.29
CA ALA A 331 -10.10 8.55 -22.74
C ALA A 331 -11.30 8.81 -23.68
N LYS A 332 -11.67 7.82 -24.50
CA LYS A 332 -12.88 7.90 -25.35
C LYS A 332 -14.17 8.07 -24.56
N LYS A 333 -14.27 7.51 -23.33
CA LYS A 333 -15.43 7.71 -22.45
C LYS A 333 -15.57 9.17 -21.99
N TYR A 334 -14.44 9.89 -21.94
CA TYR A 334 -14.40 11.32 -21.65
C TYR A 334 -14.51 12.18 -22.91
N GLN A 335 -14.94 11.57 -24.06
CA GLN A 335 -15.09 12.21 -25.36
C GLN A 335 -13.77 12.78 -25.92
N ILE A 336 -12.63 12.27 -25.47
CA ILE A 336 -11.30 12.65 -25.95
C ILE A 336 -10.94 11.71 -27.11
N ARG A 337 -10.75 12.26 -28.30
CA ARG A 337 -10.26 11.52 -29.47
C ARG A 337 -8.74 11.50 -29.46
N ILE A 338 -8.18 10.40 -29.94
CA ILE A 338 -6.75 10.29 -30.18
C ILE A 338 -6.51 10.46 -31.65
N LEU A 339 -5.98 11.62 -32.03
CA LEU A 339 -5.65 11.95 -33.42
C LEU A 339 -4.40 11.17 -33.86
N PRO A 340 -4.34 10.71 -35.13
CA PRO A 340 -3.19 9.94 -35.61
C PRO A 340 -1.89 10.75 -35.57
N PRO A 341 -0.72 10.08 -35.52
CA PRO A 341 0.56 10.77 -35.56
C PRO A 341 0.72 11.55 -36.91
N SER A 342 1.39 12.69 -36.82
CA SER A 342 1.68 13.54 -37.98
C SER A 342 3.08 14.12 -37.85
N ILE A 343 3.89 13.99 -38.88
CA ILE A 343 5.26 14.52 -38.88
C ILE A 343 5.28 16.06 -38.73
N ASN A 344 4.24 16.75 -39.15
CA ASN A 344 4.17 18.20 -39.09
C ASN A 344 3.60 18.74 -37.77
N TYR A 345 2.80 17.92 -37.02
CA TYR A 345 2.02 18.41 -35.90
C TYR A 345 2.23 17.66 -34.62
N SER A 346 2.78 16.44 -34.68
CA SER A 346 3.08 15.66 -33.45
C SER A 346 4.37 16.14 -32.79
N GLU A 347 4.43 16.02 -31.49
CA GLU A 347 5.61 16.30 -30.66
C GLU A 347 6.17 14.99 -30.06
N HIS A 348 7.22 15.09 -29.26
CA HIS A 348 7.79 13.95 -28.53
C HIS A 348 6.78 13.28 -27.62
N TYR A 349 5.87 14.06 -27.00
CA TYR A 349 4.83 13.61 -26.09
C TYR A 349 3.44 13.81 -26.72
N PHE A 350 2.41 13.23 -26.10
CA PHE A 350 1.03 13.48 -26.51
C PHE A 350 0.70 14.95 -26.32
N LYS A 351 0.18 15.57 -27.37
CA LYS A 351 -0.11 17.01 -27.44
C LYS A 351 -1.61 17.25 -27.46
N GLN A 352 -2.07 18.25 -26.70
CA GLN A 352 -3.47 18.70 -26.78
C GLN A 352 -3.69 19.55 -28.04
N VAL A 353 -4.75 19.26 -28.75
CA VAL A 353 -5.15 19.98 -29.98
C VAL A 353 -6.68 20.07 -30.00
N GLU A 354 -7.24 21.25 -29.81
CA GLU A 354 -8.69 21.54 -29.96
C GLU A 354 -9.60 20.57 -29.16
N GLY A 355 -9.21 20.23 -27.92
CA GLY A 355 -9.98 19.32 -27.06
C GLY A 355 -9.67 17.83 -27.26
N ASP A 356 -8.78 17.49 -28.16
CA ASP A 356 -8.32 16.12 -28.45
C ASP A 356 -6.83 15.94 -28.09
N LEU A 357 -6.33 14.70 -28.17
CA LEU A 357 -4.93 14.38 -28.01
C LEU A 357 -4.33 13.88 -29.33
N ARG A 358 -3.26 14.52 -29.78
CA ARG A 358 -2.47 14.03 -30.91
C ARG A 358 -1.44 13.02 -30.44
N PHE A 359 -1.32 11.93 -31.18
CA PHE A 359 -0.41 10.82 -30.86
C PHE A 359 1.05 11.29 -30.90
N SER A 360 1.82 10.88 -29.90
CA SER A 360 3.24 11.19 -29.74
C SER A 360 4.10 10.49 -30.78
N LEU A 361 5.17 11.14 -31.26
CA LEU A 361 6.15 10.49 -32.15
C LEU A 361 6.94 9.41 -31.40
N LEU A 362 7.31 9.63 -30.15
CA LEU A 362 8.04 8.63 -29.34
C LEU A 362 7.20 7.40 -28.99
N ALA A 363 5.86 7.48 -29.08
CA ALA A 363 4.99 6.33 -28.86
C ALA A 363 4.86 5.41 -30.09
N ILE A 364 5.46 5.79 -31.22
CA ILE A 364 5.51 4.98 -32.44
C ILE A 364 6.63 3.95 -32.29
N LYS A 365 6.33 2.70 -32.58
CA LYS A 365 7.30 1.61 -32.49
C LYS A 365 8.51 1.89 -33.37
N ASN A 366 9.70 1.72 -32.81
CA ASN A 366 11.00 1.97 -33.46
C ASN A 366 11.34 3.44 -33.76
N VAL A 367 10.60 4.39 -33.24
CA VAL A 367 10.99 5.79 -33.21
C VAL A 367 11.62 6.10 -31.85
N GLY A 368 12.90 6.49 -31.85
CA GLY A 368 13.66 6.81 -30.64
C GLY A 368 13.91 8.32 -30.48
N GLN A 369 14.47 8.73 -29.35
CA GLN A 369 14.83 10.13 -29.06
C GLN A 369 15.96 10.67 -29.93
N ALA A 370 16.74 9.81 -30.56
CA ALA A 370 17.89 10.16 -31.39
C ALA A 370 17.53 10.29 -32.89
N GLY A 371 16.28 10.11 -33.27
CA GLY A 371 15.78 10.19 -34.64
C GLY A 371 15.15 11.53 -35.03
#